data_3ffe289e24f5cc08d37e75fc3f76cc0c
#
_entry.id   3ffe289e24f5cc08d37e75fc3f76cc0c
#
_cell.length_a   1.000
_cell.length_b   1.000
_cell.length_c   1.000
_cell.angle_alpha   90.00
_cell.angle_beta   90.00
_cell.angle_gamma   90.00
#
_symmetry.space_group_name_H-M   'P 1'
#
loop_
_entity.id
_entity.type
_entity.pdbx_description
1 polymer ?
#
loop_
_entity_poly.entity_id
_entity_poly.type
_entity_poly.pdbx_seq_one_letter_code
_entity_poly.pdbx_strand_id
1 'polypeptide(L)'
;LPAQWMYYHLLDGDWASNALSWQWVCGSNSHKLYYANQNNINKYCYSNQKNTFLDIEYHQFSDLNIPSELIEIQDLSLITPLPKITNKIKIDIEKPTLIYNFYNLDPKWKENVDANRILLIEPSVFENYPISKKSIDFMLKLSKNINGIQLYVGEFKELKKITTNSKIYFKEHPLNDSYEGSEESRDWLFPCTEKYNSFFKYWKNCKKHLKSI
;
A
#
# COMPACT_ATOMS: atom_id res chain seq x y z
N LEU A 1 3.02 -8.54 -12.43
CA LEU A 1 3.86 -9.37 -11.54
C LEU A 1 4.98 -8.58 -10.84
N PRO A 2 5.91 -7.83 -11.52
CA PRO A 2 6.98 -7.12 -10.83
C PRO A 2 6.46 -6.11 -9.80
N ALA A 3 5.44 -5.31 -10.12
CA ALA A 3 4.85 -4.35 -9.19
C ALA A 3 4.23 -5.04 -7.97
N GLN A 4 3.54 -6.15 -8.16
CA GLN A 4 2.95 -6.94 -7.09
C GLN A 4 4.02 -7.56 -6.19
N TRP A 5 5.10 -8.07 -6.77
CA TRP A 5 6.22 -8.63 -6.03
C TRP A 5 6.94 -7.55 -5.20
N MET A 6 7.18 -6.38 -5.79
CA MET A 6 7.77 -5.24 -5.08
C MET A 6 6.88 -4.77 -3.94
N TYR A 7 5.57 -4.62 -4.18
CA TYR A 7 4.61 -4.24 -3.15
C TYR A 7 4.64 -5.22 -1.97
N TYR A 8 4.69 -6.52 -2.25
CA TYR A 8 4.73 -7.56 -1.23
C TYR A 8 5.94 -7.43 -0.29
N HIS A 9 7.10 -7.06 -0.82
CA HIS A 9 8.36 -7.00 -0.07
C HIS A 9 8.70 -5.63 0.52
N LEU A 10 8.07 -4.56 0.06
CA LEU A 10 8.36 -3.22 0.54
C LEU A 10 7.62 -2.93 1.85
N LEU A 11 8.31 -2.24 2.76
CA LEU A 11 7.72 -1.80 4.04
C LEU A 11 6.73 -0.65 3.86
N ASP A 12 6.95 0.16 2.85
CA ASP A 12 6.09 1.26 2.43
C ASP A 12 5.59 0.96 1.01
N GLY A 13 4.61 0.07 0.96
CA GLY A 13 4.02 -0.39 -0.28
C GLY A 13 2.91 0.53 -0.76
N ASP A 14 3.22 1.53 -1.56
CA ASP A 14 2.21 2.24 -2.33
C ASP A 14 1.92 1.46 -3.63
N TRP A 15 0.84 0.70 -3.61
CA TRP A 15 0.41 -0.08 -4.77
C TRP A 15 0.18 0.79 -6.00
N ALA A 16 -0.46 1.95 -5.84
CA ALA A 16 -0.77 2.83 -6.95
C ALA A 16 0.49 3.40 -7.59
N SER A 17 1.41 3.94 -6.78
CA SER A 17 2.69 4.45 -7.27
C SER A 17 3.53 3.37 -7.93
N ASN A 18 3.63 2.20 -7.32
CA ASN A 18 4.42 1.11 -7.88
C ASN A 18 3.82 0.60 -9.20
N ALA A 19 2.52 0.39 -9.27
CA ALA A 19 1.86 -0.04 -10.50
C ALA A 19 1.98 1.00 -11.63
N LEU A 20 1.76 2.27 -11.33
CA LEU A 20 1.88 3.36 -12.29
C LEU A 20 3.33 3.56 -12.75
N SER A 21 4.31 3.48 -11.85
CA SER A 21 5.73 3.60 -12.21
C SER A 21 6.15 2.54 -13.22
N TRP A 22 5.71 1.29 -13.04
CA TRP A 22 6.00 0.22 -14.00
C TRP A 22 5.32 0.43 -15.35
N GLN A 23 4.09 0.95 -15.38
CA GLN A 23 3.42 1.32 -16.63
C GLN A 23 4.21 2.39 -17.40
N TRP A 24 4.77 3.36 -16.70
CA TRP A 24 5.63 4.38 -17.30
C TRP A 24 6.94 3.78 -17.83
N VAL A 25 7.59 2.93 -17.06
CA VAL A 25 8.83 2.25 -17.47
C VAL A 25 8.60 1.39 -18.70
N CYS A 26 7.49 0.68 -18.77
CA CYS A 26 7.10 -0.16 -19.91
C CYS A 26 6.54 0.64 -21.11
N GLY A 27 6.50 1.96 -21.02
CA GLY A 27 6.02 2.80 -22.12
C GLY A 27 4.50 2.80 -22.33
N SER A 28 3.71 2.14 -21.47
CA SER A 28 2.25 2.06 -21.64
C SER A 28 1.54 3.41 -21.58
N ASN A 29 2.11 4.39 -20.87
CA ASN A 29 1.56 5.74 -20.68
C ASN A 29 2.56 6.85 -21.02
N SER A 30 3.63 6.55 -21.74
CA SER A 30 4.68 7.50 -22.07
C SER A 30 5.17 7.29 -23.50
N HIS A 31 5.48 8.39 -24.19
CA HIS A 31 6.19 8.35 -25.47
C HIS A 31 7.68 8.01 -25.32
N LYS A 32 8.21 8.03 -24.10
CA LYS A 32 9.59 7.67 -23.79
C LYS A 32 9.63 6.26 -23.24
N LEU A 33 10.38 5.42 -23.89
CA LEU A 33 10.68 4.08 -23.41
C LEU A 33 11.85 4.16 -22.43
N TYR A 34 11.63 3.70 -21.19
CA TYR A 34 12.63 3.67 -20.13
C TYR A 34 13.16 2.25 -19.92
N TYR A 35 13.41 1.54 -21.00
CA TYR A 35 14.02 0.21 -20.92
C TYR A 35 15.51 0.32 -20.68
N ALA A 36 16.06 -0.61 -19.95
CA ALA A 36 17.50 -0.84 -19.93
C ALA A 36 17.83 -1.88 -20.99
N ASN A 37 18.62 -1.52 -22.00
CA ASN A 37 19.19 -2.52 -22.90
C ASN A 37 20.35 -3.29 -22.22
N GLN A 38 20.85 -4.33 -22.84
CA GLN A 38 21.88 -5.18 -22.23
C GLN A 38 23.15 -4.41 -21.88
N ASN A 39 23.53 -3.45 -22.70
CA ASN A 39 24.71 -2.60 -22.41
C ASN A 39 24.55 -1.78 -21.15
N ASN A 40 23.37 -1.21 -20.92
CA ASN A 40 23.07 -0.50 -19.69
C ASN A 40 23.06 -1.43 -18.48
N ILE A 41 22.43 -2.59 -18.60
CA ILE A 41 22.40 -3.60 -17.54
C ILE A 41 23.83 -4.01 -17.17
N ASN A 42 24.66 -4.32 -18.18
CA ASN A 42 26.05 -4.71 -17.96
C ASN A 42 26.84 -3.60 -17.26
N LYS A 43 26.64 -2.34 -17.66
CA LYS A 43 27.33 -1.20 -17.07
C LYS A 43 26.97 -0.98 -15.60
N TYR A 44 25.67 -1.04 -15.26
CA TYR A 44 25.20 -0.66 -13.91
C TYR A 44 25.09 -1.85 -12.96
N CYS A 45 24.96 -3.07 -13.48
CA CYS A 45 24.93 -4.29 -12.69
C CYS A 45 26.27 -5.03 -12.65
N TYR A 46 27.33 -4.45 -13.27
CA TYR A 46 28.67 -5.04 -13.36
C TYR A 46 28.65 -6.46 -13.95
N SER A 47 27.79 -6.69 -14.94
CA SER A 47 27.66 -7.96 -15.65
C SER A 47 28.27 -7.89 -17.04
N ASN A 48 28.45 -9.05 -17.68
CA ASN A 48 29.01 -9.19 -19.03
C ASN A 48 28.13 -10.09 -19.91
N GLN A 49 26.82 -10.08 -19.70
CA GLN A 49 25.88 -10.87 -20.48
C GLN A 49 25.83 -10.38 -21.92
N LYS A 50 25.68 -11.32 -22.85
CA LYS A 50 25.54 -11.06 -24.29
C LYS A 50 24.48 -11.96 -24.91
N ASN A 51 24.00 -11.57 -26.07
CA ASN A 51 23.02 -12.33 -26.85
C ASN A 51 21.71 -12.60 -26.09
N THR A 52 21.31 -11.71 -25.21
CA THR A 52 19.98 -11.72 -24.59
C THR A 52 18.99 -11.00 -25.49
N PHE A 53 17.69 -11.16 -25.24
CA PHE A 53 16.67 -10.40 -25.97
C PHE A 53 16.74 -8.88 -25.75
N LEU A 54 17.50 -8.43 -24.74
CA LEU A 54 17.78 -7.01 -24.48
C LEU A 54 19.05 -6.50 -25.16
N ASP A 55 19.80 -7.34 -25.87
CA ASP A 55 21.03 -6.99 -26.57
C ASP A 55 20.72 -6.36 -27.93
N ILE A 56 19.95 -5.28 -27.89
CA ILE A 56 19.45 -4.53 -29.03
C ILE A 56 19.57 -3.02 -28.75
N GLU A 57 19.51 -2.23 -29.80
CA GLU A 57 19.49 -0.77 -29.69
C GLU A 57 18.12 -0.25 -29.24
N TYR A 58 18.08 0.91 -28.58
CA TYR A 58 16.84 1.47 -28.01
C TYR A 58 15.71 1.65 -29.00
N HIS A 59 16.00 2.02 -30.25
CA HIS A 59 14.99 2.19 -31.29
C HIS A 59 14.32 0.89 -31.72
N GLN A 60 14.95 -0.26 -31.48
CA GLN A 60 14.45 -1.57 -31.85
C GLN A 60 13.43 -2.13 -30.83
N PHE A 61 13.36 -1.54 -29.62
CA PHE A 61 12.43 -2.03 -28.59
C PHE A 61 10.97 -1.90 -29.00
N SER A 62 10.61 -0.91 -29.83
CA SER A 62 9.24 -0.72 -30.30
C SER A 62 8.76 -1.89 -31.17
N ASP A 63 9.69 -2.57 -31.84
CA ASP A 63 9.42 -3.63 -32.80
C ASP A 63 9.61 -5.04 -32.17
N LEU A 64 9.99 -5.07 -30.88
CA LEU A 64 10.25 -6.31 -30.16
C LEU A 64 8.95 -7.06 -29.90
N ASN A 65 8.82 -8.25 -30.43
CA ASN A 65 7.80 -9.20 -30.00
C ASN A 65 8.09 -9.66 -28.56
N ILE A 66 7.08 -10.15 -27.86
CA ILE A 66 7.28 -10.71 -26.52
C ILE A 66 8.28 -11.87 -26.63
N PRO A 67 9.46 -11.75 -25.98
CA PRO A 67 10.45 -12.81 -26.01
C PRO A 67 9.92 -14.10 -25.42
N SER A 68 10.35 -15.25 -25.96
CA SER A 68 9.95 -16.57 -25.47
C SER A 68 10.20 -16.75 -23.98
N GLU A 69 11.28 -16.16 -23.48
CA GLU A 69 11.68 -16.16 -22.08
C GLU A 69 10.67 -15.46 -21.14
N LEU A 70 9.82 -14.58 -21.69
CA LEU A 70 8.80 -13.84 -20.94
C LEU A 70 7.38 -14.40 -21.11
N ILE A 71 7.20 -15.44 -21.93
CA ILE A 71 5.90 -16.08 -22.17
C ILE A 71 5.53 -16.98 -21.00
N GLU A 72 6.52 -17.60 -20.35
CA GLU A 72 6.29 -18.47 -19.21
C GLU A 72 5.93 -17.63 -17.97
N ILE A 73 4.66 -17.69 -17.59
CA ILE A 73 4.15 -17.00 -16.41
C ILE A 73 4.19 -17.97 -15.24
N GLN A 74 5.09 -17.75 -14.29
CA GLN A 74 5.05 -18.43 -13.00
C GLN A 74 4.04 -17.74 -12.09
N ASP A 75 3.17 -18.53 -11.49
CA ASP A 75 2.24 -18.03 -10.48
C ASP A 75 3.02 -17.71 -9.19
N LEU A 76 2.99 -16.45 -8.80
CA LEU A 76 3.61 -16.02 -7.55
C LEU A 76 2.61 -16.27 -6.41
N SER A 77 2.74 -17.40 -5.73
CA SER A 77 1.95 -17.68 -4.52
C SER A 77 2.40 -16.77 -3.38
N LEU A 78 1.95 -15.50 -3.43
CA LEU A 78 2.23 -14.53 -2.39
C LEU A 78 1.20 -14.72 -1.26
N ILE A 79 1.67 -15.01 -0.05
CA ILE A 79 0.84 -15.25 1.12
C ILE A 79 1.29 -14.33 2.25
N THR A 80 0.33 -13.68 2.91
CA THR A 80 0.60 -12.92 4.13
C THR A 80 0.53 -13.84 5.35
N PRO A 81 1.60 -14.01 6.11
CA PRO A 81 1.57 -14.78 7.35
C PRO A 81 0.90 -13.95 8.45
N LEU A 82 -0.40 -14.06 8.57
CA LEU A 82 -1.18 -13.35 9.59
C LEU A 82 -0.83 -13.81 11.01
N PRO A 83 -0.89 -12.92 12.01
CA PRO A 83 -0.76 -13.30 13.40
C PRO A 83 -1.85 -14.32 13.81
N LYS A 84 -1.53 -15.16 14.77
CA LYS A 84 -2.55 -16.08 15.33
C LYS A 84 -3.72 -15.28 15.88
N ILE A 85 -4.94 -15.74 15.61
CA ILE A 85 -6.16 -15.12 16.07
C ILE A 85 -6.19 -15.15 17.61
N THR A 86 -6.12 -13.98 18.22
CA THR A 86 -6.29 -13.80 19.66
C THR A 86 -7.55 -12.96 19.85
N ASN A 87 -8.71 -13.60 19.75
CA ASN A 87 -10.02 -12.92 19.77
C ASN A 87 -10.44 -12.39 21.13
N LYS A 88 -9.52 -12.23 22.07
CA LYS A 88 -9.83 -11.72 23.41
C LYS A 88 -9.49 -10.23 23.53
N ILE A 89 -10.16 -9.41 22.69
CA ILE A 89 -10.14 -7.97 22.91
C ILE A 89 -11.13 -7.60 24.02
N LYS A 90 -10.78 -6.59 24.81
CA LYS A 90 -11.66 -6.02 25.84
C LYS A 90 -12.22 -4.72 25.28
N ILE A 91 -13.53 -4.64 25.14
CA ILE A 91 -14.23 -3.45 24.68
C ILE A 91 -15.00 -2.86 25.87
N ASP A 92 -14.73 -1.61 26.16
CA ASP A 92 -15.55 -0.80 27.02
C ASP A 92 -16.63 -0.12 26.15
N ILE A 93 -17.88 -0.53 26.33
CA ILE A 93 -19.00 -0.06 25.50
C ILE A 93 -19.34 1.41 25.71
N GLU A 94 -18.93 2.00 26.84
CA GLU A 94 -19.12 3.42 27.14
C GLU A 94 -18.10 4.32 26.41
N LYS A 95 -17.03 3.72 25.86
CA LYS A 95 -15.98 4.43 25.16
C LYS A 95 -16.11 4.32 23.66
N PRO A 96 -15.72 5.35 22.90
CA PRO A 96 -15.60 5.23 21.46
C PRO A 96 -14.52 4.19 21.08
N THR A 97 -14.67 3.61 19.91
CA THR A 97 -13.70 2.65 19.35
C THR A 97 -12.99 3.28 18.16
N LEU A 98 -11.67 3.32 18.23
CA LEU A 98 -10.80 3.81 17.18
C LEU A 98 -10.22 2.61 16.43
N ILE A 99 -10.47 2.55 15.12
CA ILE A 99 -9.96 1.50 14.26
C ILE A 99 -8.65 1.99 13.61
N TYR A 100 -7.59 1.28 13.92
CA TYR A 100 -6.29 1.38 13.26
C TYR A 100 -6.14 0.21 12.30
N ASN A 101 -5.43 0.42 11.21
CA ASN A 101 -5.13 -0.63 10.24
C ASN A 101 -3.74 -0.40 9.62
N PHE A 102 -3.39 -1.20 8.61
CA PHE A 102 -2.09 -1.09 7.92
C PHE A 102 -1.81 0.32 7.39
N TYR A 103 -2.84 1.09 7.05
CA TYR A 103 -2.73 2.42 6.44
C TYR A 103 -2.84 3.57 7.43
N ASN A 104 -3.23 3.29 8.65
CA ASN A 104 -3.31 4.29 9.72
C ASN A 104 -2.77 3.71 11.04
N LEU A 105 -1.55 4.10 11.38
CA LEU A 105 -0.87 3.74 12.62
C LEU A 105 -0.30 4.98 13.31
N ASP A 106 -0.97 6.13 13.15
CA ASP A 106 -0.56 7.37 13.80
C ASP A 106 -0.84 7.32 15.32
N PRO A 107 0.20 7.33 16.18
CA PRO A 107 0.01 7.32 17.63
C PRO A 107 -0.62 8.60 18.17
N LYS A 108 -0.55 9.72 17.42
CA LYS A 108 -1.12 11.01 17.81
C LYS A 108 -2.60 11.13 17.47
N TRP A 109 -3.12 10.24 16.63
CA TRP A 109 -4.53 10.28 16.27
C TRP A 109 -5.41 10.03 17.48
N LYS A 110 -6.14 11.08 17.91
CA LYS A 110 -7.01 11.07 19.10
C LYS A 110 -6.31 10.53 20.36
N GLU A 111 -5.01 10.84 20.54
CA GLU A 111 -4.23 10.32 21.68
C GLU A 111 -4.83 10.70 23.04
N ASN A 112 -5.44 11.87 23.13
CA ASN A 112 -6.06 12.40 24.36
C ASN A 112 -7.50 11.93 24.58
N VAL A 113 -8.06 11.10 23.68
CA VAL A 113 -9.40 10.55 23.83
C VAL A 113 -9.33 9.22 24.58
N ASP A 114 -10.09 9.08 25.65
CA ASP A 114 -10.25 7.79 26.30
C ASP A 114 -11.12 6.89 25.42
N ALA A 115 -10.50 5.90 24.79
CA ALA A 115 -11.10 5.11 23.72
C ALA A 115 -10.57 3.67 23.71
N ASN A 116 -11.38 2.75 23.20
CA ASN A 116 -10.89 1.47 22.75
C ASN A 116 -10.03 1.68 21.49
N ARG A 117 -8.82 1.18 21.46
CA ARG A 117 -7.93 1.25 20.30
C ARG A 117 -7.69 -0.15 19.75
N ILE A 118 -8.12 -0.37 18.52
CA ILE A 118 -8.09 -1.68 17.88
C ILE A 118 -7.25 -1.60 16.62
N LEU A 119 -6.18 -2.39 16.55
CA LEU A 119 -5.50 -2.69 15.29
C LEU A 119 -6.28 -3.82 14.61
N LEU A 120 -7.02 -3.48 13.58
CA LEU A 120 -7.78 -4.42 12.77
C LEU A 120 -6.91 -4.97 11.64
N ILE A 121 -6.80 -6.29 11.59
CA ILE A 121 -6.17 -7.03 10.50
C ILE A 121 -7.23 -7.90 9.85
N GLU A 122 -7.68 -7.49 8.68
CA GLU A 122 -8.70 -8.20 7.91
C GLU A 122 -8.07 -9.22 6.96
N PRO A 123 -8.31 -10.52 7.14
CA PRO A 123 -7.77 -11.56 6.27
C PRO A 123 -8.08 -11.31 4.79
N SER A 124 -9.30 -10.90 4.46
CA SER A 124 -9.72 -10.64 3.08
C SER A 124 -8.90 -9.54 2.38
N VAL A 125 -8.46 -8.53 3.13
CA VAL A 125 -7.58 -7.48 2.59
C VAL A 125 -6.23 -8.07 2.19
N PHE A 126 -5.66 -8.93 3.03
CA PHE A 126 -4.34 -9.52 2.77
C PHE A 126 -4.37 -10.71 1.82
N GLU A 127 -5.53 -11.30 1.57
CA GLU A 127 -5.74 -12.24 0.46
C GLU A 127 -5.70 -11.52 -0.89
N ASN A 128 -6.34 -10.35 -0.97
CA ASN A 128 -6.35 -9.53 -2.19
C ASN A 128 -5.05 -8.75 -2.40
N TYR A 129 -4.45 -8.27 -1.32
CA TYR A 129 -3.23 -7.45 -1.32
C TYR A 129 -2.19 -8.04 -0.37
N PRO A 130 -1.59 -9.18 -0.73
CA PRO A 130 -0.65 -9.87 0.15
C PRO A 130 0.60 -9.05 0.41
N ILE A 131 1.09 -9.11 1.64
CA ILE A 131 2.35 -8.49 2.08
C ILE A 131 3.24 -9.50 2.80
N SER A 132 4.56 -9.27 2.77
CA SER A 132 5.52 -10.19 3.37
C SER A 132 5.46 -10.19 4.90
N LYS A 133 6.03 -11.24 5.50
CA LYS A 133 6.22 -11.32 6.96
C LYS A 133 6.94 -10.09 7.50
N LYS A 134 7.92 -9.55 6.77
CA LYS A 134 8.68 -8.36 7.17
C LYS A 134 7.76 -7.15 7.32
N SER A 135 6.82 -6.95 6.41
CA SER A 135 5.86 -5.84 6.44
C SER A 135 4.86 -6.00 7.59
N ILE A 136 4.35 -7.22 7.83
CA ILE A 136 3.48 -7.52 8.99
C ILE A 136 4.22 -7.28 10.30
N ASP A 137 5.44 -7.80 10.45
CA ASP A 137 6.23 -7.64 11.67
C ASP A 137 6.52 -6.15 11.94
N PHE A 138 6.75 -5.36 10.90
CA PHE A 138 6.97 -3.92 11.01
C PHE A 138 5.70 -3.20 11.46
N MET A 139 4.55 -3.49 10.86
CA MET A 139 3.25 -2.96 11.28
C MET A 139 2.97 -3.24 12.76
N LEU A 140 3.17 -4.49 13.19
CA LEU A 140 2.98 -4.89 14.58
C LEU A 140 3.94 -4.19 15.55
N LYS A 141 5.16 -3.86 15.10
CA LYS A 141 6.11 -3.08 15.90
C LYS A 141 5.68 -1.61 15.99
N LEU A 142 5.24 -1.02 14.88
CA LEU A 142 4.75 0.35 14.86
C LEU A 142 3.52 0.53 15.74
N SER A 143 2.59 -0.42 15.73
CA SER A 143 1.37 -0.34 16.52
C SER A 143 1.64 -0.24 18.02
N LYS A 144 2.78 -0.77 18.51
CA LYS A 144 3.17 -0.65 19.93
C LYS A 144 3.39 0.78 20.41
N ASN A 145 3.55 1.74 19.49
CA ASN A 145 3.63 3.16 19.85
C ASN A 145 2.25 3.75 20.19
N ILE A 146 1.17 3.02 19.94
CA ILE A 146 -0.19 3.45 20.24
C ILE A 146 -0.58 2.89 21.60
N ASN A 147 -0.76 3.76 22.59
CA ASN A 147 -1.06 3.33 23.94
C ASN A 147 -2.42 2.61 24.02
N GLY A 148 -2.44 1.47 24.68
CA GLY A 148 -3.66 0.68 24.86
C GLY A 148 -4.21 -0.01 23.63
N ILE A 149 -3.43 -0.09 22.52
CA ILE A 149 -3.87 -0.78 21.32
C ILE A 149 -4.03 -2.29 21.55
N GLN A 150 -5.10 -2.85 21.01
CA GLN A 150 -5.39 -4.28 21.03
C GLN A 150 -5.44 -4.80 19.61
N LEU A 151 -4.86 -5.96 19.38
CA LEU A 151 -4.85 -6.61 18.07
C LEU A 151 -6.14 -7.42 17.89
N TYR A 152 -6.81 -7.19 16.77
CA TYR A 152 -7.93 -8.03 16.31
C TYR A 152 -7.65 -8.52 14.89
N VAL A 153 -7.68 -9.83 14.71
CA VAL A 153 -7.57 -10.48 13.39
C VAL A 153 -8.93 -11.07 13.03
N GLY A 154 -9.55 -10.53 12.03
CA GLY A 154 -10.90 -10.87 11.57
C GLY A 154 -11.50 -9.73 10.76
N GLU A 155 -12.67 -9.94 10.19
CA GLU A 155 -13.34 -8.96 9.35
C GLU A 155 -13.98 -7.83 10.17
N PHE A 156 -14.05 -6.62 9.59
CA PHE A 156 -14.71 -5.48 10.23
C PHE A 156 -16.14 -5.77 10.67
N LYS A 157 -16.89 -6.51 9.86
CA LYS A 157 -18.28 -6.91 10.18
C LYS A 157 -18.39 -7.73 11.47
N GLU A 158 -17.37 -8.54 11.78
CA GLU A 158 -17.32 -9.33 13.01
C GLU A 158 -16.94 -8.46 14.20
N LEU A 159 -15.95 -7.60 14.03
CA LEU A 159 -15.56 -6.62 15.04
C LEU A 159 -16.73 -5.70 15.41
N LYS A 160 -17.51 -5.26 14.43
CA LYS A 160 -18.68 -4.41 14.65
C LYS A 160 -19.71 -5.07 15.56
N LYS A 161 -19.92 -6.38 15.48
CA LYS A 161 -20.85 -7.12 16.38
C LYS A 161 -20.40 -7.05 17.85
N ILE A 162 -19.10 -7.00 18.09
CA ILE A 162 -18.52 -6.90 19.44
C ILE A 162 -18.59 -5.46 19.96
N THR A 163 -18.58 -4.48 19.07
CA THR A 163 -18.56 -3.05 19.38
C THR A 163 -19.93 -2.37 19.21
N THR A 164 -21.03 -3.12 19.28
CA THR A 164 -22.40 -2.73 18.85
C THR A 164 -22.88 -1.39 19.42
N ASN A 165 -22.50 -1.04 20.64
CA ASN A 165 -22.94 0.21 21.30
C ASN A 165 -21.86 1.30 21.34
N SER A 166 -20.69 1.02 20.77
CA SER A 166 -19.57 1.97 20.74
C SER A 166 -19.61 2.79 19.47
N LYS A 167 -19.35 4.09 19.56
CA LYS A 167 -19.17 4.94 18.37
C LYS A 167 -17.82 4.62 17.73
N ILE A 168 -17.85 4.12 16.49
CA ILE A 168 -16.65 3.73 15.76
C ILE A 168 -16.13 4.90 14.96
N TYR A 169 -14.80 5.13 15.01
CA TYR A 169 -14.06 6.08 14.19
C TYR A 169 -12.96 5.37 13.41
N PHE A 170 -12.73 5.79 12.19
CA PHE A 170 -11.64 5.31 11.32
C PHE A 170 -11.18 6.42 10.37
N LYS A 171 -9.99 6.30 9.83
CA LYS A 171 -9.46 7.21 8.81
C LYS A 171 -9.92 6.80 7.42
N GLU A 172 -10.14 7.80 6.54
CA GLU A 172 -10.49 7.55 5.13
C GLU A 172 -9.40 6.73 4.44
N HIS A 173 -9.83 5.69 3.75
CA HIS A 173 -8.98 4.89 2.86
C HIS A 173 -9.86 4.09 1.90
N PRO A 174 -9.48 3.89 0.62
CA PRO A 174 -10.29 3.14 -0.34
C PRO A 174 -10.67 1.72 0.12
N LEU A 175 -9.86 1.08 0.95
CA LEU A 175 -10.18 -0.25 1.51
C LEU A 175 -11.14 -0.19 2.71
N ASN A 176 -11.47 1.00 3.20
CA ASN A 176 -12.38 1.20 4.33
C ASN A 176 -13.80 1.58 3.88
N ASP A 177 -14.08 1.60 2.58
CA ASP A 177 -15.39 2.01 2.01
C ASP A 177 -16.57 1.20 2.58
N SER A 178 -16.32 -0.03 3.06
CA SER A 178 -17.33 -0.89 3.66
C SER A 178 -17.49 -0.70 5.18
N TYR A 179 -16.67 0.16 5.80
CA TYR A 179 -16.75 0.37 7.24
C TYR A 179 -17.95 1.24 7.58
N GLU A 180 -18.60 0.91 8.69
CA GLU A 180 -19.71 1.66 9.23
C GLU A 180 -19.29 2.39 10.50
N GLY A 181 -19.43 3.71 10.50
CA GLY A 181 -19.01 4.58 11.60
C GLY A 181 -18.75 6.01 11.16
N SER A 182 -17.94 6.71 11.90
CA SER A 182 -17.50 8.07 11.59
C SER A 182 -16.15 8.02 10.89
N GLU A 183 -16.16 8.23 9.58
CA GLU A 183 -14.95 8.41 8.80
C GLU A 183 -14.32 9.78 9.07
N GLU A 184 -13.02 9.83 9.21
CA GLU A 184 -12.24 11.05 9.33
C GLU A 184 -11.24 11.16 8.20
N SER A 185 -11.11 12.34 7.62
CA SER A 185 -10.13 12.61 6.57
C SER A 185 -8.71 12.28 7.02
N ARG A 186 -7.90 11.83 6.09
CA ARG A 186 -6.44 11.76 6.25
C ARG A 186 -5.86 13.14 6.45
N ASP A 187 -4.67 13.19 7.03
CA ASP A 187 -3.90 14.42 7.13
C ASP A 187 -3.27 14.72 5.76
N TRP A 188 -4.04 15.34 4.89
CA TRP A 188 -3.60 15.72 3.56
C TRP A 188 -2.49 16.78 3.64
N LEU A 189 -1.38 16.52 2.96
CA LEU A 189 -0.27 17.49 2.90
C LEU A 189 -0.70 18.81 2.25
N PHE A 190 -1.62 18.73 1.28
CA PHE A 190 -2.23 19.88 0.61
C PHE A 190 -3.75 19.69 0.57
N PRO A 191 -4.54 20.77 0.60
CA PRO A 191 -6.00 20.70 0.48
C PRO A 191 -6.45 20.43 -0.97
N CYS A 192 -5.86 19.43 -1.59
CA CYS A 192 -6.06 19.01 -2.98
C CYS A 192 -6.56 17.57 -3.00
N THR A 193 -7.83 17.35 -2.63
CA THR A 193 -8.45 16.02 -2.47
C THR A 193 -9.15 15.51 -3.72
N GLU A 194 -9.15 16.29 -4.80
CA GLU A 194 -9.74 15.91 -6.07
C GLU A 194 -8.95 14.80 -6.78
N LYS A 195 -9.61 14.08 -7.68
CA LYS A 195 -8.95 13.11 -8.56
C LYS A 195 -8.22 13.83 -9.70
N TYR A 196 -6.95 13.57 -9.84
CA TYR A 196 -6.10 14.13 -10.90
C TYR A 196 -5.63 13.04 -11.85
N ASN A 197 -5.77 13.26 -13.16
CA ASN A 197 -5.35 12.31 -14.18
C ASN A 197 -3.82 12.29 -14.42
N SER A 198 -3.06 13.18 -13.78
CA SER A 198 -1.62 13.18 -13.84
C SER A 198 -1.01 13.87 -12.62
N PHE A 199 0.21 13.45 -12.27
CA PHE A 199 1.00 14.09 -11.20
C PHE A 199 1.20 15.58 -11.46
N PHE A 200 1.47 16.01 -12.70
CA PHE A 200 1.70 17.42 -12.99
C PHE A 200 0.47 18.30 -12.79
N LYS A 201 -0.73 17.79 -13.06
CA LYS A 201 -1.97 18.49 -12.75
C LYS A 201 -2.16 18.62 -11.23
N TYR A 202 -1.97 17.54 -10.51
CA TYR A 202 -1.99 17.54 -9.06
C TYR A 202 -0.97 18.55 -8.49
N TRP A 203 0.30 18.44 -8.88
CA TRP A 203 1.35 19.32 -8.41
C TRP A 203 1.12 20.79 -8.72
N LYS A 204 0.57 21.11 -9.91
CA LYS A 204 0.19 22.48 -10.28
C LYS A 204 -0.82 23.07 -9.29
N ASN A 205 -1.75 22.28 -8.77
CA ASN A 205 -2.69 22.73 -7.76
C ASN A 205 -2.03 22.81 -6.37
N CYS A 206 -1.24 21.82 -5.97
CA CYS A 206 -0.51 21.84 -4.71
C CYS A 206 0.39 23.07 -4.57
N LYS A 207 1.08 23.46 -5.63
CA LYS A 207 1.96 24.66 -5.62
C LYS A 207 1.25 25.95 -5.25
N LYS A 208 -0.06 26.07 -5.47
CA LYS A 208 -0.85 27.25 -5.06
C LYS A 208 -0.96 27.38 -3.53
N HIS A 209 -0.73 26.29 -2.81
CA HIS A 209 -0.81 26.21 -1.35
C HIS A 209 0.57 26.19 -0.68
N LEU A 210 1.66 26.22 -1.45
CA LEU A 210 2.99 26.41 -0.91
C LEU A 210 3.08 27.84 -0.37
N LYS A 211 3.29 27.96 0.93
CA LYS A 211 3.69 29.24 1.51
C LYS A 211 5.15 29.47 1.12
N SER A 212 5.46 30.65 0.60
CA SER A 212 6.85 31.09 0.50
C SER A 212 7.44 31.12 1.91
N ILE A 213 8.51 30.33 2.11
CA ILE A 213 9.32 30.35 3.33
C ILE A 213 10.16 31.61 3.31
#